data_e889f7a859294e2a431de8d1647b27d1
#
_entry.id   e889f7a859294e2a431de8d1647b27d1
#
_cell.length_a   1.000
_cell.length_b   1.000
_cell.length_c   1.000
_cell.angle_alpha   90.00
_cell.angle_beta   90.00
_cell.angle_gamma   90.00
#
_symmetry.space_group_name_H-M   'P 1'
#
loop_
_entity.id
_entity.type
_entity.pdbx_description
1 polymer ?
#
loop_
_entity_poly.entity_id
_entity_poly.type
_entity_poly.pdbx_seq_one_letter_code
_entity_poly.pdbx_strand_id
1 'polypeptide(L)'
;MKRLLVVCAASLLPCFLVSAQEADNSGRGVELSVIPRLDLNPTFSTEKGGGAEFTLGNTSLYSLFEGNLTENLSFSICNHWAGFDSVHDVFATTKDLYGYTFHSDNTNWLDWAYLTYSVGNFAFTVGKDMVTTGGLEFDDYDFEVHPSLVSSFWQNFACYQWGAKAAFTTPSESDTFGFQFTTSPYGERPFASKLFNYSFEWRGEHGPLETIWSATAVGVDKGEFQPVFALGQRLNFETVSVGLDAFSIVGDELDIMRKGITLMPSVTYSPSEKISLLAKAGYENYSNEYVEDLTFKRWWGGLAFHWFPIENLRVHAVASYDHTFSFVSLTAGILYNISIL
;
A
#
# COMPACT_ATOMS: atom_id res chain seq x y z
N MET A 1 18.28 15.43 33.31
CA MET A 1 17.22 14.49 32.92
C MET A 1 16.48 15.08 31.74
N LYS A 2 17.07 15.06 30.56
CA LYS A 2 16.50 15.46 29.25
C LYS A 2 17.40 14.77 28.22
N ARG A 3 17.03 13.58 27.75
CA ARG A 3 17.57 12.84 26.60
C ARG A 3 17.05 11.40 26.67
N LEU A 4 15.78 11.17 26.31
CA LEU A 4 15.26 9.84 26.00
C LEU A 4 13.89 9.99 25.32
N LEU A 5 13.82 10.60 24.15
CA LEU A 5 12.54 10.83 23.48
C LEU A 5 12.71 10.97 21.96
N VAL A 6 13.56 10.17 21.31
CA VAL A 6 13.72 10.25 19.84
C VAL A 6 14.03 8.89 19.19
N VAL A 7 13.70 7.74 19.74
CA VAL A 7 14.12 6.47 19.13
C VAL A 7 12.97 5.53 18.76
N CYS A 8 11.73 5.80 19.06
CA CYS A 8 10.63 4.86 18.80
C CYS A 8 9.81 5.13 17.52
N ALA A 9 10.20 6.08 16.67
CA ALA A 9 9.46 6.38 15.44
C ALA A 9 10.15 5.87 14.14
N ALA A 10 11.24 5.12 14.25
CA ALA A 10 12.08 4.81 13.10
C ALA A 10 11.78 3.47 12.39
N SER A 11 10.78 2.70 12.79
CA SER A 11 10.52 1.38 12.21
C SER A 11 9.23 1.25 11.39
N LEU A 12 8.51 2.36 11.14
CA LEU A 12 7.32 2.40 10.28
C LEU A 12 7.29 3.70 9.47
N LEU A 13 8.42 4.15 8.93
CA LEU A 13 8.43 5.28 8.02
C LEU A 13 8.21 4.78 6.60
N PRO A 14 7.03 5.04 6.04
CA PRO A 14 6.82 4.85 4.62
C PRO A 14 7.65 5.87 3.84
N CYS A 15 8.05 5.48 2.67
CA CYS A 15 8.94 6.17 1.75
C CYS A 15 8.52 7.55 1.24
N PHE A 16 7.79 8.34 1.97
CA PHE A 16 7.41 9.69 1.54
C PHE A 16 7.79 10.81 2.50
N LEU A 17 8.42 10.48 3.61
CA LEU A 17 9.18 11.49 4.31
C LEU A 17 10.54 11.64 3.59
N VAL A 18 10.57 12.48 2.57
CA VAL A 18 11.70 13.38 2.46
C VAL A 18 11.59 14.26 3.72
N SER A 19 11.84 13.66 4.90
CA SER A 19 12.27 14.48 6.00
C SER A 19 13.49 15.19 5.45
N ALA A 20 13.55 16.49 5.61
CA ALA A 20 14.79 17.21 5.63
C ALA A 20 15.60 16.62 6.82
N GLN A 21 16.07 15.38 6.63
CA GLN A 21 17.06 14.77 7.47
C GLN A 21 18.25 15.69 7.34
N GLU A 22 18.70 16.22 8.44
CA GLU A 22 19.90 17.03 8.50
C GLU A 22 20.93 16.39 7.59
N ALA A 23 21.22 17.06 6.48
CA ALA A 23 22.18 16.62 5.50
C ALA A 23 23.49 16.41 6.25
N ASP A 24 23.78 15.18 6.56
CA ASP A 24 25.16 14.80 6.87
C ASP A 24 25.93 15.15 5.62
N ASN A 25 26.89 16.06 5.73
CA ASN A 25 27.63 16.76 4.68
C ASN A 25 28.51 15.84 3.80
N SER A 26 28.14 14.58 3.60
CA SER A 26 28.79 13.63 2.68
C SER A 26 27.88 13.28 1.47
N GLY A 27 27.17 14.27 0.96
CA GLY A 27 26.22 14.17 -0.12
C GLY A 27 26.64 13.33 -1.32
N ARG A 28 26.20 12.13 -1.42
CA ARG A 28 25.94 11.19 -2.49
C ARG A 28 25.87 9.79 -1.90
N GLY A 29 24.85 9.50 -1.14
CA GLY A 29 24.54 8.14 -0.71
C GLY A 29 23.70 7.46 -1.78
N VAL A 30 24.15 6.35 -2.29
CA VAL A 30 23.37 5.45 -3.14
C VAL A 30 23.25 4.14 -2.38
N GLU A 31 22.06 3.62 -2.25
CA GLU A 31 21.77 2.37 -1.59
C GLU A 31 21.17 1.38 -2.58
N LEU A 32 21.64 0.14 -2.55
CA LEU A 32 21.06 -0.98 -3.26
C LEU A 32 20.69 -2.06 -2.25
N SER A 33 19.41 -2.34 -2.15
CA SER A 33 18.89 -3.42 -1.32
C SER A 33 18.33 -4.54 -2.18
N VAL A 34 18.51 -5.79 -1.73
CA VAL A 34 17.84 -6.97 -2.27
C VAL A 34 16.98 -7.58 -1.18
N ILE A 35 15.70 -7.78 -1.49
CA ILE A 35 14.67 -8.12 -0.51
C ILE A 35 14.01 -9.45 -0.89
N PRO A 36 14.61 -10.60 -0.52
CA PRO A 36 13.95 -11.90 -0.63
C PRO A 36 12.88 -12.05 0.46
N ARG A 37 11.72 -12.54 0.05
CA ARG A 37 10.63 -12.97 0.93
C ARG A 37 10.27 -14.41 0.60
N LEU A 38 10.17 -15.25 1.62
CA LEU A 38 9.71 -16.63 1.51
C LEU A 38 8.52 -16.82 2.45
N ASP A 39 7.36 -17.14 1.88
CA ASP A 39 6.12 -17.40 2.59
C ASP A 39 5.59 -18.79 2.27
N LEU A 40 5.16 -19.51 3.31
CA LEU A 40 4.34 -20.71 3.22
C LEU A 40 2.92 -20.34 3.61
N ASN A 41 1.96 -20.58 2.72
CA ASN A 41 0.59 -20.13 2.89
C ASN A 41 -0.43 -21.27 2.71
N PRO A 42 -0.66 -22.12 3.73
CA PRO A 42 -1.77 -23.05 3.72
C PRO A 42 -3.11 -22.32 3.89
N THR A 43 -4.07 -22.67 3.05
CA THR A 43 -5.45 -22.16 3.08
C THR A 43 -6.42 -23.32 3.23
N PHE A 44 -7.40 -23.17 4.10
CA PHE A 44 -8.37 -24.20 4.46
C PHE A 44 -9.79 -23.68 4.22
N SER A 45 -10.55 -24.37 3.38
CA SER A 45 -11.98 -24.06 3.24
C SER A 45 -12.72 -24.45 4.51
N THR A 46 -13.60 -23.58 5.00
CA THR A 46 -14.48 -23.85 6.13
C THR A 46 -15.82 -24.45 5.69
N GLU A 47 -16.07 -24.59 4.40
CA GLU A 47 -17.27 -25.23 3.86
C GLU A 47 -17.20 -26.75 4.03
N LYS A 48 -18.40 -27.35 4.17
CA LYS A 48 -18.50 -28.80 4.33
C LYS A 48 -18.02 -29.52 3.06
N GLY A 49 -16.95 -30.28 3.18
CA GLY A 49 -16.28 -30.97 2.05
C GLY A 49 -15.25 -30.13 1.33
N GLY A 50 -14.94 -28.95 1.85
CA GLY A 50 -13.89 -28.09 1.34
C GLY A 50 -12.50 -28.71 1.55
N GLY A 51 -11.56 -28.30 0.71
CA GLY A 51 -10.17 -28.79 0.71
C GLY A 51 -9.21 -27.88 1.47
N ALA A 52 -7.95 -28.31 1.47
CA ALA A 52 -6.81 -27.49 1.86
C ALA A 52 -5.93 -27.27 0.65
N GLU A 53 -5.44 -26.08 0.49
CA GLU A 53 -4.46 -25.70 -0.52
C GLU A 53 -3.17 -25.24 0.16
N PHE A 54 -2.03 -25.57 -0.43
CA PHE A 54 -0.72 -25.14 0.04
C PHE A 54 -0.05 -24.36 -1.09
N THR A 55 0.23 -23.10 -0.84
CA THR A 55 0.90 -22.24 -1.80
C THR A 55 2.16 -21.64 -1.19
N LEU A 56 3.01 -21.08 -2.03
CA LEU A 56 4.15 -20.29 -1.59
C LEU A 56 3.76 -18.85 -1.25
N GLY A 57 2.46 -18.55 -1.34
CA GLY A 57 1.90 -17.26 -0.92
C GLY A 57 2.57 -16.08 -1.58
N ASN A 58 3.04 -15.15 -0.77
CA ASN A 58 3.69 -13.91 -1.19
C ASN A 58 5.21 -14.04 -1.34
N THR A 59 5.71 -15.24 -1.63
CA THR A 59 7.14 -15.46 -1.90
C THR A 59 7.58 -14.60 -3.07
N SER A 60 8.59 -13.76 -2.87
CA SER A 60 8.98 -12.75 -3.85
C SER A 60 10.46 -12.37 -3.72
N LEU A 61 10.97 -11.73 -4.74
CA LEU A 61 12.31 -11.15 -4.76
C LEU A 61 12.23 -9.74 -5.34
N TYR A 62 12.56 -8.75 -4.53
CA TYR A 62 12.63 -7.34 -4.94
C TYR A 62 14.06 -6.83 -4.93
N SER A 63 14.31 -5.78 -5.68
CA SER A 63 15.49 -4.93 -5.50
C SER A 63 15.05 -3.48 -5.45
N LEU A 64 15.60 -2.76 -4.49
CA LEU A 64 15.37 -1.33 -4.29
C LEU A 64 16.70 -0.62 -4.48
N PHE A 65 16.74 0.31 -5.42
CA PHE A 65 17.90 1.13 -5.74
C PHE A 65 17.51 2.60 -5.61
N GLU A 66 18.05 3.27 -4.60
CA GLU A 66 17.68 4.64 -4.28
C GLU A 66 18.86 5.48 -3.81
N GLY A 67 18.70 6.79 -3.82
CA GLY A 67 19.73 7.69 -3.33
C GLY A 67 19.60 9.11 -3.83
N ASN A 68 20.61 9.90 -3.47
CA ASN A 68 20.72 11.30 -3.82
C ASN A 68 21.75 11.52 -4.92
N LEU A 69 21.34 12.04 -6.07
CA LEU A 69 22.22 12.45 -7.16
C LEU A 69 22.87 13.81 -6.85
N THR A 70 22.13 14.68 -6.20
CA THR A 70 22.58 15.99 -5.69
C THR A 70 21.85 16.28 -4.37
N GLU A 71 22.17 17.38 -3.70
CA GLU A 71 21.48 17.84 -2.49
C GLU A 71 19.95 17.99 -2.69
N ASN A 72 19.51 18.26 -3.90
CA ASN A 72 18.12 18.55 -4.23
C ASN A 72 17.48 17.52 -5.17
N LEU A 73 18.23 16.53 -5.64
CA LEU A 73 17.74 15.56 -6.62
C LEU A 73 17.99 14.14 -6.12
N SER A 74 16.90 13.42 -5.85
CA SER A 74 16.92 12.01 -5.46
C SER A 74 16.25 11.14 -6.52
N PHE A 75 16.46 9.84 -6.40
CA PHE A 75 15.81 8.83 -7.23
C PHE A 75 15.45 7.62 -6.38
N SER A 76 14.43 6.88 -6.82
CA SER A 76 14.13 5.54 -6.31
C SER A 76 13.64 4.67 -7.47
N ILE A 77 14.13 3.42 -7.49
CA ILE A 77 13.77 2.41 -8.50
C ILE A 77 13.54 1.10 -7.76
N CYS A 78 12.38 0.50 -7.93
CA CYS A 78 12.07 -0.83 -7.40
C CYS A 78 11.70 -1.78 -8.51
N ASN A 79 12.33 -2.93 -8.50
CA ASN A 79 12.03 -4.03 -9.40
C ASN A 79 11.57 -5.25 -8.64
N HIS A 80 10.53 -5.87 -9.16
CA HIS A 80 9.97 -7.14 -8.73
C HIS A 80 10.50 -8.25 -9.67
N TRP A 81 11.47 -9.04 -9.21
CA TRP A 81 12.17 -10.01 -10.05
C TRP A 81 11.47 -11.37 -10.13
N ALA A 82 10.81 -11.77 -9.05
CA ALA A 82 10.07 -13.01 -8.96
C ALA A 82 8.93 -12.86 -7.95
N GLY A 83 7.76 -13.35 -8.31
CA GLY A 83 6.63 -13.55 -7.43
C GLY A 83 6.08 -14.93 -7.70
N PHE A 84 5.88 -15.75 -6.69
CA PHE A 84 5.21 -17.02 -6.79
C PHE A 84 3.74 -16.79 -6.48
N ASP A 85 3.00 -16.52 -7.52
CA ASP A 85 1.66 -16.00 -7.41
C ASP A 85 0.62 -17.05 -7.70
N SER A 86 0.05 -17.57 -6.63
CA SER A 86 -1.24 -18.27 -6.71
C SER A 86 -2.41 -17.35 -6.32
N VAL A 87 -2.12 -16.15 -5.83
CA VAL A 87 -3.13 -15.17 -5.44
C VAL A 87 -3.92 -14.69 -6.65
N HIS A 88 -3.29 -14.58 -7.81
CA HIS A 88 -3.98 -14.26 -9.07
C HIS A 88 -5.12 -15.22 -9.40
N ASP A 89 -5.00 -16.50 -9.12
CA ASP A 89 -6.04 -17.46 -9.45
C ASP A 89 -7.26 -17.34 -8.53
N VAL A 90 -7.04 -17.04 -7.26
CA VAL A 90 -8.15 -16.83 -6.29
C VAL A 90 -8.91 -15.54 -6.61
N PHE A 91 -8.22 -14.50 -7.06
CA PHE A 91 -8.80 -13.19 -7.38
C PHE A 91 -9.09 -12.98 -8.86
N ALA A 92 -8.76 -13.93 -9.73
CA ALA A 92 -9.15 -13.89 -11.15
C ALA A 92 -10.67 -13.79 -11.34
N THR A 93 -11.45 -14.29 -10.37
CA THR A 93 -12.90 -14.14 -10.31
C THR A 93 -13.37 -12.74 -9.89
N THR A 94 -12.51 -11.93 -9.31
CA THR A 94 -12.84 -10.55 -8.93
C THR A 94 -12.59 -9.52 -10.03
N LYS A 95 -12.05 -9.95 -11.17
CA LYS A 95 -11.89 -9.08 -12.36
C LYS A 95 -13.18 -8.35 -12.74
N ASP A 96 -14.31 -8.98 -12.47
CA ASP A 96 -15.61 -8.47 -12.85
C ASP A 96 -16.30 -7.66 -11.72
N LEU A 97 -15.69 -7.58 -10.53
CA LEU A 97 -16.28 -6.85 -9.39
C LEU A 97 -16.53 -5.37 -9.69
N TYR A 98 -15.69 -4.78 -10.52
CA TYR A 98 -15.80 -3.37 -10.90
C TYR A 98 -16.26 -3.19 -12.36
N GLY A 99 -16.54 -4.28 -13.09
CA GLY A 99 -16.93 -4.23 -14.51
C GLY A 99 -15.80 -3.81 -15.45
N TYR A 100 -14.57 -3.66 -14.95
CA TYR A 100 -13.40 -3.23 -15.72
C TYR A 100 -12.38 -4.36 -15.80
N THR A 101 -11.80 -4.52 -16.98
CA THR A 101 -10.71 -5.47 -17.18
C THR A 101 -9.41 -4.84 -16.71
N PHE A 102 -8.86 -5.31 -15.60
CA PHE A 102 -7.50 -4.95 -15.21
C PHE A 102 -6.51 -5.60 -16.17
N HIS A 103 -5.84 -4.80 -16.97
CA HIS A 103 -4.68 -5.22 -17.71
C HIS A 103 -3.44 -5.09 -16.82
N SER A 104 -3.32 -5.95 -15.79
CA SER A 104 -2.03 -6.12 -15.15
C SER A 104 -1.15 -6.85 -16.15
N ASP A 105 -0.24 -6.15 -16.77
CA ASP A 105 0.84 -6.78 -17.52
C ASP A 105 1.75 -7.49 -16.51
N ASN A 106 1.56 -8.78 -16.32
CA ASN A 106 2.38 -9.63 -15.44
C ASN A 106 3.86 -9.63 -15.83
N THR A 107 4.21 -9.03 -16.98
CA THR A 107 5.58 -8.83 -17.43
C THR A 107 6.19 -7.52 -16.94
N ASN A 108 5.41 -6.68 -16.25
CA ASN A 108 5.88 -5.39 -15.78
C ASN A 108 6.60 -5.53 -14.43
N TRP A 109 7.86 -5.86 -14.47
CA TRP A 109 8.71 -6.08 -13.31
C TRP A 109 9.23 -4.79 -12.66
N LEU A 110 8.95 -3.65 -13.25
CA LEU A 110 9.29 -2.35 -12.71
C LEU A 110 8.09 -1.82 -11.93
N ASP A 111 8.15 -1.87 -10.60
CA ASP A 111 7.09 -1.34 -9.75
C ASP A 111 7.13 0.18 -9.78
N TRP A 112 8.25 0.78 -9.40
CA TRP A 112 8.42 2.21 -9.58
C TRP A 112 9.83 2.59 -10.08
N ALA A 113 9.91 3.76 -10.69
CA ALA A 113 11.15 4.41 -11.12
C ALA A 113 10.87 5.91 -11.27
N TYR A 114 11.34 6.71 -10.34
CA TYR A 114 11.10 8.14 -10.34
C TYR A 114 12.31 8.95 -9.88
N LEU A 115 12.27 10.23 -10.27
CA LEU A 115 13.17 11.27 -9.82
C LEU A 115 12.36 12.29 -9.01
N THR A 116 12.91 12.76 -7.90
CA THR A 116 12.33 13.83 -7.09
C THR A 116 13.31 14.99 -6.97
N TYR A 117 12.84 16.18 -7.34
CA TYR A 117 13.57 17.44 -7.14
C TYR A 117 12.92 18.23 -6.01
N SER A 118 13.69 18.56 -4.97
CA SER A 118 13.24 19.28 -3.79
C SER A 118 13.83 20.69 -3.75
N VAL A 119 12.99 21.68 -3.48
CA VAL A 119 13.41 23.07 -3.36
C VAL A 119 12.58 23.80 -2.31
N GLY A 120 13.19 24.22 -1.20
CA GLY A 120 12.48 24.76 -0.06
C GLY A 120 11.42 23.78 0.43
N ASN A 121 10.19 24.20 0.54
CA ASN A 121 9.05 23.41 0.99
C ASN A 121 8.35 22.62 -0.13
N PHE A 122 8.88 22.60 -1.33
CA PHE A 122 8.28 21.92 -2.49
C PHE A 122 9.11 20.72 -2.93
N ALA A 123 8.43 19.66 -3.32
CA ALA A 123 9.01 18.49 -3.99
C ALA A 123 8.25 18.21 -5.28
N PHE A 124 8.98 17.90 -6.34
CA PHE A 124 8.46 17.57 -7.67
C PHE A 124 8.98 16.21 -8.08
N THR A 125 8.08 15.24 -8.22
CA THR A 125 8.42 13.87 -8.61
C THR A 125 7.94 13.62 -10.03
N VAL A 126 8.74 12.92 -10.82
CA VAL A 126 8.39 12.49 -12.18
C VAL A 126 8.89 11.09 -12.43
N GLY A 127 8.05 10.26 -13.05
CA GLY A 127 8.37 8.87 -13.35
C GLY A 127 7.20 7.94 -13.15
N LYS A 128 7.48 6.66 -12.92
CA LYS A 128 6.51 5.68 -12.50
C LYS A 128 6.49 5.64 -10.97
N ASP A 129 5.35 5.87 -10.39
CA ASP A 129 5.17 5.97 -8.93
C ASP A 129 3.79 5.43 -8.53
N MET A 130 3.59 5.22 -7.25
CA MET A 130 2.30 4.82 -6.72
C MET A 130 1.26 5.92 -6.94
N VAL A 131 0.09 5.54 -7.43
CA VAL A 131 -1.06 6.44 -7.50
C VAL A 131 -1.58 6.70 -6.09
N THR A 132 -1.72 7.95 -5.76
CA THR A 132 -2.22 8.38 -4.45
C THR A 132 -3.74 8.19 -4.37
N THR A 133 -4.18 6.95 -4.16
CA THR A 133 -5.61 6.56 -4.10
C THR A 133 -6.02 5.92 -2.79
N GLY A 134 -5.07 5.70 -1.88
CA GLY A 134 -5.30 5.01 -0.62
C GLY A 134 -5.03 5.87 0.60
N GLY A 135 -5.43 5.39 1.76
CA GLY A 135 -5.02 5.90 3.06
C GLY A 135 -3.78 5.15 3.57
N LEU A 136 -3.86 4.63 4.79
CA LEU A 136 -2.74 3.90 5.42
C LEU A 136 -2.38 2.61 4.69
N GLU A 137 -3.34 1.93 4.05
CA GLU A 137 -3.12 0.63 3.41
C GLU A 137 -2.17 0.73 2.20
N PHE A 138 -2.19 1.87 1.48
CA PHE A 138 -1.32 2.11 0.35
C PHE A 138 0.00 2.80 0.73
N ASP A 139 0.29 2.88 2.01
CA ASP A 139 1.50 3.52 2.51
C ASP A 139 2.64 2.51 2.75
N ASP A 140 2.31 1.23 2.88
CA ASP A 140 3.28 0.14 3.03
C ASP A 140 3.77 -0.36 1.66
N TYR A 141 5.00 -0.82 1.60
CA TYR A 141 5.53 -1.50 0.41
C TYR A 141 4.84 -2.85 0.19
N ASP A 142 4.64 -3.23 -1.06
CA ASP A 142 4.02 -4.51 -1.44
C ASP A 142 4.68 -5.73 -0.77
N PHE A 143 6.01 -5.72 -0.66
CA PHE A 143 6.75 -6.81 -0.03
C PHE A 143 6.58 -6.87 1.51
N GLU A 144 6.06 -5.83 2.13
CA GLU A 144 5.79 -5.78 3.57
C GLU A 144 4.37 -6.23 3.92
N VAL A 145 3.45 -6.08 2.99
CA VAL A 145 2.03 -6.33 3.18
C VAL A 145 1.72 -7.82 3.31
N HIS A 146 0.67 -8.14 4.06
CA HIS A 146 0.11 -9.49 4.17
C HIS A 146 -1.15 -9.59 3.31
N PRO A 147 -1.13 -10.31 2.16
CA PRO A 147 -2.25 -10.35 1.21
C PRO A 147 -3.59 -10.80 1.79
N SER A 148 -3.57 -11.60 2.86
CA SER A 148 -4.79 -12.03 3.55
C SER A 148 -5.39 -10.97 4.49
N LEU A 149 -4.72 -9.82 4.67
CA LEU A 149 -5.12 -8.72 5.55
C LEU A 149 -5.26 -7.38 4.81
N VAL A 150 -5.60 -7.44 3.52
CA VAL A 150 -5.78 -6.24 2.69
C VAL A 150 -7.16 -6.19 2.06
N SER A 151 -7.55 -5.00 1.62
CA SER A 151 -8.80 -4.77 0.92
C SER A 151 -8.79 -5.40 -0.48
N SER A 152 -9.99 -5.67 -1.00
CA SER A 152 -10.16 -6.03 -2.42
C SER A 152 -9.72 -4.89 -3.33
N PHE A 153 -9.83 -3.64 -2.89
CA PHE A 153 -9.36 -2.49 -3.63
C PHE A 153 -7.84 -2.53 -3.81
N TRP A 154 -7.08 -2.73 -2.73
CA TRP A 154 -5.63 -2.86 -2.80
C TRP A 154 -5.19 -4.01 -3.73
N GLN A 155 -5.85 -5.15 -3.61
CA GLN A 155 -5.52 -6.34 -4.42
C GLN A 155 -5.76 -6.16 -5.92
N ASN A 156 -6.73 -5.33 -6.29
CA ASN A 156 -7.18 -5.21 -7.68
C ASN A 156 -6.77 -3.89 -8.35
N PHE A 157 -6.25 -2.95 -7.61
CA PHE A 157 -5.83 -1.66 -8.16
C PHE A 157 -4.37 -1.68 -8.57
N ALA A 158 -4.09 -1.58 -9.87
CA ALA A 158 -2.71 -1.49 -10.39
C ALA A 158 -2.13 -0.11 -10.05
N CYS A 159 -1.57 0.02 -8.85
CA CYS A 159 -1.22 1.28 -8.22
C CYS A 159 -0.02 1.99 -8.84
N TYR A 160 0.91 1.30 -9.51
CA TYR A 160 2.12 1.93 -10.06
C TYR A 160 1.90 2.47 -11.46
N GLN A 161 1.86 3.79 -11.60
CA GLN A 161 1.52 4.47 -12.83
C GLN A 161 2.54 5.55 -13.19
N TRP A 162 2.69 5.84 -14.50
CA TRP A 162 3.57 6.90 -14.99
C TRP A 162 2.94 8.27 -14.81
N GLY A 163 3.70 9.23 -14.30
CA GLY A 163 3.16 10.58 -14.14
C GLY A 163 4.10 11.56 -13.44
N ALA A 164 3.48 12.54 -12.80
CA ALA A 164 4.17 13.56 -12.03
C ALA A 164 3.38 13.93 -10.77
N LYS A 165 4.08 14.28 -9.70
CA LYS A 165 3.55 14.73 -8.42
C LYS A 165 4.24 16.03 -8.02
N ALA A 166 3.46 16.96 -7.48
CA ALA A 166 3.97 18.14 -6.78
C ALA A 166 3.47 18.08 -5.34
N ALA A 167 4.37 18.24 -4.39
CA ALA A 167 4.05 18.25 -2.97
C ALA A 167 4.54 19.54 -2.32
N PHE A 168 3.80 20.02 -1.33
CA PHE A 168 4.14 21.16 -0.49
C PHE A 168 4.07 20.73 0.97
N THR A 169 5.18 20.83 1.69
CA THR A 169 5.25 20.59 3.14
C THR A 169 5.21 21.93 3.86
N THR A 170 4.39 22.04 4.89
CA THR A 170 4.30 23.27 5.69
C THR A 170 5.63 23.56 6.39
N PRO A 171 5.92 24.84 6.74
CA PRO A 171 7.15 25.17 7.49
C PRO A 171 7.25 24.51 8.88
N SER A 172 6.13 24.02 9.43
CA SER A 172 6.07 23.26 10.67
C SER A 172 6.37 21.77 10.48
N GLU A 173 6.48 21.32 9.20
CA GLU A 173 6.65 19.93 8.79
C GLU A 173 5.51 18.98 9.24
N SER A 174 4.44 19.55 9.86
CA SER A 174 3.30 18.77 10.34
C SER A 174 2.32 18.37 9.24
N ASP A 175 2.35 19.05 8.10
CA ASP A 175 1.38 18.82 7.02
C ASP A 175 2.07 18.83 5.66
N THR A 176 1.72 17.84 4.82
CA THR A 176 2.12 17.76 3.42
C THR A 176 0.90 17.64 2.54
N PHE A 177 0.82 18.49 1.52
CA PHE A 177 -0.24 18.47 0.50
C PHE A 177 0.36 18.08 -0.83
N GLY A 178 -0.17 17.04 -1.44
CA GLY A 178 0.28 16.51 -2.73
C GLY A 178 -0.80 16.65 -3.80
N PHE A 179 -0.38 16.96 -5.03
CA PHE A 179 -1.19 16.81 -6.23
C PHE A 179 -0.44 15.93 -7.21
N GLN A 180 -1.12 14.90 -7.72
CA GLN A 180 -0.53 13.95 -8.64
C GLN A 180 -1.38 13.82 -9.91
N PHE A 181 -0.69 13.70 -11.05
CA PHE A 181 -1.25 13.38 -12.35
C PHE A 181 -0.53 12.14 -12.88
N THR A 182 -1.29 11.07 -13.18
CA THR A 182 -0.71 9.82 -13.70
C THR A 182 -1.53 9.25 -14.85
N THR A 183 -0.96 8.24 -15.54
CA THR A 183 -1.75 7.34 -16.38
C THR A 183 -2.74 6.56 -15.52
N SER A 184 -3.83 6.08 -16.12
CA SER A 184 -4.81 5.27 -15.41
C SER A 184 -4.45 3.78 -15.47
N PRO A 185 -4.73 3.00 -14.39
CA PRO A 185 -4.62 1.55 -14.40
C PRO A 185 -5.59 0.85 -15.38
N TYR A 186 -6.64 1.56 -15.81
CA TYR A 186 -7.61 1.03 -16.79
C TYR A 186 -7.19 1.25 -18.24
N GLY A 187 -6.05 1.88 -18.47
CA GLY A 187 -5.50 2.09 -19.80
C GLY A 187 -4.62 0.91 -20.24
N GLU A 188 -4.96 0.26 -21.37
CA GLU A 188 -4.16 -0.84 -21.94
C GLU A 188 -2.70 -0.45 -22.22
N ARG A 189 -2.46 0.82 -22.53
CA ARG A 189 -1.13 1.34 -22.86
C ARG A 189 -0.94 2.71 -22.23
N PRO A 190 0.07 2.88 -21.37
CA PRO A 190 0.41 4.17 -20.78
C PRO A 190 0.47 5.25 -21.87
N PHE A 191 -0.10 6.41 -21.61
CA PHE A 191 -0.21 7.56 -22.51
C PHE A 191 -1.01 7.36 -23.81
N ALA A 192 -0.96 6.16 -24.44
CA ALA A 192 -1.67 5.87 -25.68
C ALA A 192 -3.19 5.72 -25.47
N SER A 193 -3.61 5.17 -24.35
CA SER A 193 -5.03 5.03 -23.97
C SER A 193 -5.70 6.36 -23.68
N LYS A 194 -4.92 7.40 -23.35
CA LYS A 194 -5.40 8.75 -22.98
C LYS A 194 -6.33 8.74 -21.76
N LEU A 195 -6.19 7.76 -20.89
CA LEU A 195 -6.84 7.70 -19.60
C LEU A 195 -5.85 8.13 -18.53
N PHE A 196 -6.28 9.03 -17.66
CA PHE A 196 -5.43 9.65 -16.66
C PHE A 196 -6.14 9.70 -15.31
N ASN A 197 -5.34 9.73 -14.25
CA ASN A 197 -5.79 9.98 -12.88
C ASN A 197 -5.36 11.35 -12.42
N TYR A 198 -6.17 11.93 -11.56
CA TYR A 198 -5.88 13.18 -10.87
C TYR A 198 -6.11 12.94 -9.39
N SER A 199 -5.07 13.06 -8.57
CA SER A 199 -5.12 12.78 -7.15
C SER A 199 -4.71 13.99 -6.34
N PHE A 200 -5.37 14.19 -5.22
CA PHE A 200 -4.98 15.09 -4.15
C PHE A 200 -4.76 14.28 -2.88
N GLU A 201 -3.70 14.58 -2.15
CA GLU A 201 -3.36 13.95 -0.87
C GLU A 201 -3.09 15.00 0.20
N TRP A 202 -3.50 14.73 1.40
CA TRP A 202 -3.04 15.39 2.60
C TRP A 202 -2.50 14.36 3.58
N ARG A 203 -1.26 14.59 4.01
CA ARG A 203 -0.60 13.87 5.10
C ARG A 203 -0.42 14.81 6.27
N GLY A 204 -0.76 14.39 7.46
CA GLY A 204 -0.65 15.21 8.66
C GLY A 204 -0.13 14.40 9.85
N GLU A 205 0.76 15.03 10.62
CA GLU A 205 1.30 14.48 11.88
C GLU A 205 1.06 15.51 12.99
N HIS A 206 0.11 15.21 13.89
CA HIS A 206 -0.33 16.11 14.95
C HIS A 206 -0.27 15.41 16.31
N GLY A 207 0.90 15.43 16.92
CA GLY A 207 1.18 14.70 18.17
C GLY A 207 1.02 13.19 17.95
N PRO A 208 0.07 12.51 18.63
CA PRO A 208 -0.14 11.08 18.41
C PRO A 208 -0.95 10.77 17.14
N LEU A 209 -1.59 11.76 16.53
CA LEU A 209 -2.47 11.57 15.37
C LEU A 209 -1.68 11.70 14.08
N GLU A 210 -1.73 10.66 13.27
CA GLU A 210 -1.28 10.59 11.89
C GLU A 210 -2.49 10.49 10.96
N THR A 211 -2.47 11.20 9.85
CA THR A 211 -3.54 11.19 8.85
C THR A 211 -2.97 11.06 7.44
N ILE A 212 -3.62 10.25 6.60
CA ILE A 212 -3.35 10.17 5.16
C ILE A 212 -4.70 10.17 4.45
N TRP A 213 -5.09 11.31 3.92
CA TRP A 213 -6.35 11.47 3.22
C TRP A 213 -6.10 11.73 1.75
N SER A 214 -6.88 11.10 0.91
CA SER A 214 -6.77 11.31 -0.53
C SER A 214 -8.12 11.39 -1.22
N ALA A 215 -8.13 12.10 -2.35
CA ALA A 215 -9.24 12.17 -3.28
C ALA A 215 -8.68 12.02 -4.69
N THR A 216 -9.14 11.00 -5.40
CA THR A 216 -8.66 10.66 -6.74
C THR A 216 -9.81 10.56 -7.72
N ALA A 217 -9.67 11.21 -8.87
CA ALA A 217 -10.49 10.97 -10.04
C ALA A 217 -9.77 9.98 -10.94
N VAL A 218 -10.19 8.73 -10.94
CA VAL A 218 -9.60 7.64 -11.73
C VAL A 218 -10.27 7.62 -13.09
N GLY A 219 -9.51 7.82 -14.17
CA GLY A 219 -10.03 7.74 -15.52
C GLY A 219 -10.35 6.30 -15.92
N VAL A 220 -11.60 5.96 -16.12
CA VAL A 220 -12.06 4.60 -16.43
C VAL A 220 -12.40 4.43 -17.91
N ASP A 221 -12.89 5.48 -18.55
CA ASP A 221 -13.09 5.56 -19.99
C ASP A 221 -12.90 7.01 -20.47
N LYS A 222 -12.98 7.25 -21.78
CA LYS A 222 -12.77 8.56 -22.38
C LYS A 222 -13.77 9.59 -21.87
N GLY A 223 -13.25 10.48 -21.00
CA GLY A 223 -14.05 11.53 -20.37
C GLY A 223 -14.86 11.05 -19.16
N GLU A 224 -14.70 9.79 -18.74
CA GLU A 224 -15.37 9.22 -17.59
C GLU A 224 -14.36 9.01 -16.45
N PHE A 225 -14.76 9.40 -15.26
CA PHE A 225 -13.94 9.30 -14.06
C PHE A 225 -14.70 8.63 -12.93
N GLN A 226 -14.02 7.73 -12.24
CA GLN A 226 -14.49 7.15 -11.00
C GLN A 226 -13.82 7.87 -9.83
N PRO A 227 -14.57 8.62 -9.00
CA PRO A 227 -14.03 9.22 -7.79
C PRO A 227 -13.74 8.15 -6.74
N VAL A 228 -12.56 8.26 -6.13
CA VAL A 228 -12.13 7.43 -4.99
C VAL A 228 -11.71 8.36 -3.88
N PHE A 229 -12.24 8.15 -2.69
CA PHE A 229 -11.85 8.86 -1.47
C PHE A 229 -11.26 7.89 -0.48
N ALA A 230 -10.15 8.26 0.15
CA ALA A 230 -9.56 7.49 1.24
C ALA A 230 -9.31 8.38 2.46
N LEU A 231 -9.59 7.83 3.63
CA LEU A 231 -9.39 8.47 4.92
C LEU A 231 -8.61 7.49 5.81
N GLY A 232 -7.30 7.61 5.84
CA GLY A 232 -6.43 6.88 6.75
C GLY A 232 -6.16 7.72 8.01
N GLN A 233 -6.38 7.14 9.17
CA GLN A 233 -6.10 7.79 10.47
C GLN A 233 -5.46 6.78 11.41
N ARG A 234 -4.41 7.20 12.09
CA ARG A 234 -3.71 6.37 13.10
C ARG A 234 -3.44 7.20 14.35
N LEU A 235 -3.73 6.62 15.49
CA LEU A 235 -3.33 7.14 16.80
C LEU A 235 -2.15 6.33 17.33
N ASN A 236 -1.00 6.96 17.44
CA ASN A 236 0.26 6.36 17.86
C ASN A 236 0.55 6.66 19.34
N PHE A 237 0.68 5.62 20.14
CA PHE A 237 1.16 5.66 21.53
C PHE A 237 2.48 4.90 21.63
N GLU A 238 3.14 4.92 22.78
CA GLU A 238 4.47 4.30 22.95
C GLU A 238 4.56 2.84 22.46
N THR A 239 3.53 2.03 22.77
CA THR A 239 3.54 0.59 22.45
C THR A 239 2.31 0.15 21.66
N VAL A 240 1.35 1.03 21.44
CA VAL A 240 0.08 0.71 20.78
C VAL A 240 -0.22 1.75 19.72
N SER A 241 -0.57 1.29 18.53
CA SER A 241 -1.16 2.14 17.49
C SER A 241 -2.57 1.64 17.16
N VAL A 242 -3.51 2.56 17.01
CA VAL A 242 -4.89 2.24 16.60
C VAL A 242 -5.17 2.97 15.29
N GLY A 243 -5.46 2.23 14.25
CA GLY A 243 -5.71 2.75 12.91
C GLY A 243 -7.14 2.49 12.42
N LEU A 244 -7.58 3.36 11.55
CA LEU A 244 -8.79 3.19 10.75
C LEU A 244 -8.48 3.64 9.32
N ASP A 245 -8.63 2.76 8.38
CA ASP A 245 -8.67 3.08 6.96
C ASP A 245 -10.11 2.97 6.44
N ALA A 246 -10.51 3.94 5.65
CA ALA A 246 -11.81 3.95 5.00
C ALA A 246 -11.66 4.38 3.54
N PHE A 247 -12.13 3.55 2.63
CA PHE A 247 -12.19 3.86 1.20
C PHE A 247 -13.64 3.99 0.76
N SER A 248 -13.90 4.93 -0.13
CA SER A 248 -15.17 5.05 -0.82
C SER A 248 -14.93 5.22 -2.31
N ILE A 249 -15.50 4.31 -3.09
CA ILE A 249 -15.54 4.39 -4.56
C ILE A 249 -16.95 4.87 -4.91
N VAL A 250 -17.05 6.04 -5.53
CA VAL A 250 -18.32 6.68 -5.81
C VAL A 250 -18.81 6.28 -7.21
N GLY A 251 -20.00 5.66 -7.29
CA GLY A 251 -20.71 5.43 -8.55
C GLY A 251 -21.43 6.69 -9.05
N ASP A 252 -22.21 6.58 -10.10
CA ASP A 252 -22.92 7.69 -10.75
C ASP A 252 -23.87 8.47 -9.82
N GLU A 253 -24.35 7.84 -8.78
CA GLU A 253 -25.10 8.49 -7.73
C GLU A 253 -24.23 8.59 -6.48
N LEU A 254 -24.11 9.79 -5.90
CA LEU A 254 -23.33 10.10 -4.69
C LEU A 254 -23.83 9.36 -3.41
N ASP A 255 -24.18 8.10 -3.52
CA ASP A 255 -24.57 7.26 -2.40
C ASP A 255 -23.34 6.52 -1.82
N ILE A 256 -22.45 7.32 -1.22
CA ILE A 256 -21.17 6.88 -0.64
C ILE A 256 -21.35 5.72 0.34
N MET A 257 -22.48 5.64 1.02
CA MET A 257 -22.72 4.63 2.06
C MET A 257 -23.24 3.29 1.52
N ARG A 258 -23.65 3.23 0.26
CA ARG A 258 -24.27 2.03 -0.31
C ARG A 258 -23.49 1.38 -1.44
N LYS A 259 -22.69 2.13 -2.19
CA LYS A 259 -22.16 1.68 -3.49
C LYS A 259 -20.66 1.41 -3.55
N GLY A 260 -19.92 1.60 -2.50
CA GLY A 260 -18.50 1.28 -2.51
C GLY A 260 -17.81 1.79 -1.27
N ILE A 261 -17.91 1.05 -0.18
CA ILE A 261 -17.21 1.39 1.06
C ILE A 261 -16.36 0.22 1.53
N THR A 262 -15.16 0.54 1.94
CA THR A 262 -14.27 -0.34 2.71
C THR A 262 -13.95 0.33 4.03
N LEU A 263 -14.05 -0.41 5.12
CA LEU A 263 -13.67 0.03 6.47
C LEU A 263 -12.71 -0.98 7.06
N MET A 264 -11.52 -0.53 7.49
CA MET A 264 -10.48 -1.40 8.02
C MET A 264 -9.91 -0.85 9.33
N PRO A 265 -10.51 -1.20 10.47
CA PRO A 265 -9.88 -0.96 11.76
C PRO A 265 -8.66 -1.86 11.97
N SER A 266 -7.64 -1.30 12.61
CA SER A 266 -6.43 -2.02 12.98
C SER A 266 -5.91 -1.61 14.35
N VAL A 267 -5.23 -2.54 15.01
CA VAL A 267 -4.50 -2.29 16.25
C VAL A 267 -3.16 -2.97 16.14
N THR A 268 -2.09 -2.21 16.34
CA THR A 268 -0.72 -2.73 16.42
C THR A 268 -0.23 -2.59 17.85
N TYR A 269 0.29 -3.67 18.43
CA TYR A 269 0.92 -3.69 19.73
C TYR A 269 2.38 -4.11 19.60
N SER A 270 3.30 -3.21 19.93
CA SER A 270 4.74 -3.41 19.84
C SER A 270 5.38 -3.32 21.23
N PRO A 271 5.40 -4.44 22.01
CA PRO A 271 5.94 -4.44 23.37
C PRO A 271 7.46 -4.19 23.40
N SER A 272 8.12 -4.33 22.29
CA SER A 272 9.54 -4.04 22.11
C SER A 272 9.85 -3.78 20.62
N GLU A 273 11.03 -3.26 20.33
CA GLU A 273 11.54 -3.10 18.95
C GLU A 273 11.63 -4.42 18.16
N LYS A 274 11.66 -5.55 18.87
CA LYS A 274 11.81 -6.88 18.26
C LYS A 274 10.50 -7.62 18.02
N ILE A 275 9.39 -7.15 18.58
CA ILE A 275 8.11 -7.86 18.49
C ILE A 275 7.00 -6.87 18.16
N SER A 276 6.20 -7.22 17.17
CA SER A 276 4.97 -6.51 16.83
C SER A 276 3.83 -7.49 16.60
N LEU A 277 2.65 -7.15 17.07
CA LEU A 277 1.40 -7.86 16.90
C LEU A 277 0.41 -6.94 16.22
N LEU A 278 -0.09 -7.31 15.06
CA LEU A 278 -1.12 -6.59 14.33
C LEU A 278 -2.43 -7.38 14.39
N ALA A 279 -3.51 -6.72 14.78
CA ALA A 279 -4.88 -7.18 14.55
C ALA A 279 -5.53 -6.26 13.53
N LYS A 280 -6.07 -6.80 12.44
CA LYS A 280 -6.74 -6.04 11.38
C LYS A 280 -8.02 -6.75 10.96
N ALA A 281 -9.06 -6.00 10.68
CA ALA A 281 -10.29 -6.52 10.12
C ALA A 281 -10.77 -5.62 8.98
N GLY A 282 -11.60 -6.13 8.10
CA GLY A 282 -12.17 -5.39 6.99
C GLY A 282 -13.65 -5.70 6.79
N TYR A 283 -14.39 -4.66 6.48
CA TYR A 283 -15.72 -4.73 5.92
C TYR A 283 -15.75 -4.01 4.58
N GLU A 284 -16.18 -4.69 3.56
CA GLU A 284 -16.30 -4.17 2.20
C GLU A 284 -17.71 -4.38 1.68
N ASN A 285 -18.26 -3.35 1.08
CA ASN A 285 -19.58 -3.39 0.46
C ASN A 285 -19.52 -2.64 -0.86
N TYR A 286 -19.54 -3.39 -1.95
CA TYR A 286 -19.52 -2.85 -3.31
C TYR A 286 -20.73 -3.33 -4.08
N SER A 287 -21.36 -2.45 -4.83
CA SER A 287 -22.37 -2.82 -5.82
C SER A 287 -21.83 -2.47 -7.21
N ASN A 288 -21.96 -3.38 -8.15
CA ASN A 288 -21.60 -3.13 -9.54
C ASN A 288 -22.91 -2.90 -10.32
N GLU A 289 -23.10 -1.69 -10.83
CA GLU A 289 -24.29 -1.33 -11.64
C GLU A 289 -24.23 -1.88 -13.06
N TYR A 290 -23.04 -2.21 -13.55
CA TYR A 290 -22.83 -2.75 -14.88
C TYR A 290 -23.04 -4.27 -14.97
N VAL A 291 -23.11 -4.95 -13.82
CA VAL A 291 -23.47 -6.37 -13.72
C VAL A 291 -24.71 -6.46 -12.87
N GLU A 292 -25.87 -6.70 -13.51
CA GLU A 292 -27.17 -6.81 -12.83
C GLU A 292 -27.04 -7.75 -11.60
N ASP A 293 -27.40 -7.23 -10.42
CA ASP A 293 -27.45 -7.93 -9.13
C ASP A 293 -26.13 -8.29 -8.44
N LEU A 294 -24.95 -7.81 -8.87
CA LEU A 294 -23.72 -8.10 -8.16
C LEU A 294 -23.51 -7.13 -6.98
N THR A 295 -24.00 -7.50 -5.82
CA THR A 295 -23.62 -6.87 -4.55
C THR A 295 -22.55 -7.73 -3.88
N PHE A 296 -21.33 -7.20 -3.76
CA PHE A 296 -20.25 -7.87 -3.05
C PHE A 296 -20.16 -7.33 -1.63
N LYS A 297 -20.29 -8.23 -0.65
CA LYS A 297 -20.05 -7.91 0.76
C LYS A 297 -18.98 -8.86 1.29
N ARG A 298 -17.88 -8.30 1.72
CA ARG A 298 -16.77 -9.07 2.27
C ARG A 298 -16.52 -8.69 3.72
N TRP A 299 -16.38 -9.70 4.57
CA TRP A 299 -15.92 -9.59 5.94
C TRP A 299 -14.69 -10.45 6.11
N TRP A 300 -13.65 -9.88 6.59
CA TRP A 300 -12.42 -10.58 6.87
C TRP A 300 -11.73 -10.02 8.10
N GLY A 301 -10.79 -10.78 8.65
CA GLY A 301 -9.97 -10.30 9.75
C GLY A 301 -8.90 -11.30 10.10
N GLY A 302 -7.89 -10.83 10.81
CA GLY A 302 -6.81 -11.70 11.24
C GLY A 302 -5.80 -11.00 12.14
N LEU A 303 -4.79 -11.78 12.45
CA LEU A 303 -3.68 -11.41 13.32
C LEU A 303 -2.38 -11.67 12.60
N ALA A 304 -1.43 -10.75 12.71
CA ALA A 304 -0.05 -10.95 12.29
C ALA A 304 0.89 -10.79 13.49
N PHE A 305 1.83 -11.72 13.58
CA PHE A 305 2.95 -11.66 14.53
C PHE A 305 4.23 -11.40 13.74
N HIS A 306 5.00 -10.41 14.15
CA HIS A 306 6.31 -10.09 13.59
C HIS A 306 7.37 -10.21 14.67
N TRP A 307 8.47 -10.87 14.31
CA TRP A 307 9.66 -10.95 15.13
C TRP A 307 10.86 -10.49 14.31
N PHE A 308 11.59 -9.53 14.86
CA PHE A 308 12.79 -8.93 14.27
C PHE A 308 14.02 -9.36 15.11
N PRO A 309 14.59 -10.55 14.85
CA PRO A 309 15.76 -11.02 15.60
C PRO A 309 16.98 -10.12 15.41
N ILE A 310 17.12 -9.58 14.21
CA ILE A 310 18.08 -8.54 13.83
C ILE A 310 17.35 -7.50 12.98
N GLU A 311 17.94 -6.31 12.82
CA GLU A 311 17.32 -5.14 12.23
C GLU A 311 16.65 -5.40 10.86
N ASN A 312 17.33 -6.10 9.97
CA ASN A 312 16.88 -6.29 8.59
C ASN A 312 16.16 -7.64 8.35
N LEU A 313 15.90 -8.43 9.39
CA LEU A 313 15.25 -9.73 9.27
C LEU A 313 13.92 -9.73 9.99
N ARG A 314 12.84 -9.94 9.26
CA ARG A 314 11.51 -10.18 9.79
C ARG A 314 11.13 -11.65 9.64
N VAL A 315 10.82 -12.30 10.74
CA VAL A 315 10.09 -13.57 10.78
C VAL A 315 8.64 -13.25 11.09
N HIS A 316 7.69 -13.81 10.34
CA HIS A 316 6.29 -13.50 10.56
C HIS A 316 5.40 -14.74 10.51
N ALA A 317 4.29 -14.64 11.23
CA ALA A 317 3.18 -15.59 11.17
C ALA A 317 1.87 -14.81 11.10
N VAL A 318 0.98 -15.21 10.20
CA VAL A 318 -0.33 -14.58 10.00
C VAL A 318 -1.40 -15.65 10.07
N ALA A 319 -2.50 -15.34 10.72
CA ALA A 319 -3.71 -16.14 10.69
C ALA A 319 -4.89 -15.22 10.35
N SER A 320 -5.63 -15.54 9.32
CA SER A 320 -6.78 -14.77 8.86
C SER A 320 -7.98 -15.66 8.57
N TYR A 321 -9.16 -15.09 8.67
CA TYR A 321 -10.42 -15.68 8.26
C TYR A 321 -11.16 -14.73 7.34
N ASP A 322 -11.55 -15.24 6.18
CA ASP A 322 -12.45 -14.56 5.27
C ASP A 322 -13.82 -15.24 5.30
N HIS A 323 -14.82 -14.54 5.82
CA HIS A 323 -16.16 -15.06 5.96
C HIS A 323 -16.86 -15.23 4.60
N THR A 324 -16.59 -14.32 3.68
CA THR A 324 -17.28 -14.30 2.39
C THR A 324 -16.84 -15.44 1.49
N PHE A 325 -15.56 -15.73 1.51
CA PHE A 325 -14.99 -16.85 0.75
C PHE A 325 -14.88 -18.13 1.57
N SER A 326 -15.31 -18.12 2.82
CA SER A 326 -15.36 -19.27 3.71
C SER A 326 -14.01 -20.01 3.83
N PHE A 327 -12.92 -19.29 4.06
CA PHE A 327 -11.61 -19.89 4.27
C PHE A 327 -10.82 -19.29 5.44
N VAL A 328 -9.96 -20.12 6.02
CA VAL A 328 -8.89 -19.74 6.94
C VAL A 328 -7.59 -19.80 6.20
N SER A 329 -6.81 -18.71 6.23
CA SER A 329 -5.45 -18.68 5.71
C SER A 329 -4.46 -18.56 6.85
N LEU A 330 -3.41 -19.37 6.78
CA LEU A 330 -2.27 -19.28 7.68
C LEU A 330 -1.04 -18.95 6.82
N THR A 331 -0.21 -18.05 7.29
CA THR A 331 1.07 -17.73 6.64
C THR A 331 2.19 -17.84 7.66
N ALA A 332 3.30 -18.46 7.28
CA ALA A 332 4.55 -18.40 8.02
C ALA A 332 5.66 -18.05 7.04
N GLY A 333 6.44 -17.04 7.36
CA GLY A 333 7.44 -16.57 6.41
C GLY A 333 8.58 -15.78 7.03
N ILE A 334 9.53 -15.48 6.15
CA ILE A 334 10.68 -14.64 6.43
C ILE A 334 10.85 -13.61 5.30
N LEU A 335 11.24 -12.41 5.69
CA LEU A 335 11.67 -11.35 4.79
C LEU A 335 13.00 -10.82 5.29
N TYR A 336 13.97 -10.69 4.40
CA TYR A 336 15.28 -10.15 4.73
C TYR A 336 15.66 -9.03 3.78
N ASN A 337 15.96 -7.85 4.32
CA ASN A 337 16.50 -6.73 3.55
C ASN A 337 18.03 -6.80 3.58
N ILE A 338 18.65 -7.08 2.43
CA ILE A 338 20.09 -7.20 2.26
C ILE A 338 20.58 -5.90 1.62
N SER A 339 21.16 -5.01 2.40
CA SER A 339 21.88 -3.84 1.86
C SER A 339 23.18 -4.31 1.22
N ILE A 340 23.40 -3.93 -0.03
CA ILE A 340 24.59 -4.31 -0.82
C ILE A 340 25.58 -3.13 -0.93
N LEU A 341 25.06 -1.88 -0.96
CA LEU A 341 25.82 -0.64 -1.07
C LEU A 341 25.42 0.32 0.03
#